data_6e49b24209fffd8dc707344e7d4652f8
#
_entry.id   6e49b24209fffd8dc707344e7d4652f8
#
_cell.length_a   1.000
_cell.length_b   1.000
_cell.length_c   1.000
_cell.angle_alpha   90.00
_cell.angle_beta   90.00
_cell.angle_gamma   90.00
#
_symmetry.space_group_name_H-M   'P 1'
#
loop_
_entity.id
_entity.type
_entity.pdbx_description
1 polymer ?
#
loop_
_entity_poly.entity_id
_entity_poly.type
_entity_poly.pdbx_seq_one_letter_code
_entity_poly.pdbx_strand_id
1 'polypeptide(L)'
;MKILLTGATGYIAKKLLPVLIAEGHEVTVCVRDRKRFDTTRFNAATLSVIEVNFLDRSTLERIPEDIDAAYYLIHSMSSSTGDFDEMEKASAMNFRERMNRTRVRQVIYLSGIVNTRLLSKHLASRKRVEEELSQGSYHL
;
A
#
# COMPACT_ATOMS: atom_id res chain seq x y z
N MET A 1 5.81 -16.45 2.63
CA MET A 1 5.89 -15.45 1.55
C MET A 1 6.45 -14.16 2.10
N LYS A 2 7.09 -13.37 1.25
CA LYS A 2 7.52 -11.99 1.56
C LYS A 2 6.44 -11.01 1.12
N ILE A 3 5.83 -10.33 2.08
CA ILE A 3 4.66 -9.47 1.86
C ILE A 3 5.01 -8.01 2.13
N LEU A 4 4.66 -7.14 1.19
CA LEU A 4 4.71 -5.70 1.39
C LEU A 4 3.35 -5.20 1.90
N LEU A 5 3.34 -4.46 3.01
CA LEU A 5 2.14 -3.86 3.57
C LEU A 5 2.26 -2.34 3.60
N THR A 6 1.49 -1.67 2.74
CA THR A 6 1.40 -0.21 2.76
C THR A 6 0.26 0.28 3.66
N GLY A 7 0.24 1.56 4.00
CA GLY A 7 -0.79 2.09 4.90
C GLY A 7 -0.78 1.48 6.30
N ALA A 8 0.40 1.04 6.78
CA ALA A 8 0.58 0.22 7.98
C ALA A 8 0.05 0.85 9.28
N THR A 9 -0.13 2.17 9.32
CA THR A 9 -0.70 2.90 10.48
C THR A 9 -2.23 2.95 10.46
N GLY A 10 -2.86 2.51 9.36
CA GLY A 10 -4.31 2.47 9.20
C GLY A 10 -4.98 1.34 9.97
N TYR A 11 -6.29 1.44 10.16
CA TYR A 11 -7.09 0.46 10.92
C TYR A 11 -7.00 -0.96 10.35
N ILE A 12 -7.17 -1.10 9.04
CA ILE A 12 -7.14 -2.41 8.36
C ILE A 12 -5.76 -3.04 8.50
N ALA A 13 -4.70 -2.29 8.21
CA ALA A 13 -3.33 -2.79 8.30
C ALA A 13 -2.95 -3.23 9.72
N LYS A 14 -3.40 -2.49 10.76
CA LYS A 14 -3.19 -2.86 12.17
C LYS A 14 -3.84 -4.18 12.56
N LYS A 15 -4.96 -4.55 11.92
CA LYS A 15 -5.62 -5.84 12.13
C LYS A 15 -5.00 -6.95 11.29
N LEU A 16 -4.59 -6.63 10.07
CA LEU A 16 -4.04 -7.59 9.12
C LEU A 16 -2.61 -8.03 9.49
N LEU A 17 -1.75 -7.11 9.92
CA LEU A 17 -0.34 -7.38 10.20
C LEU A 17 -0.11 -8.54 11.17
N PRO A 18 -0.77 -8.61 12.35
CA PRO A 18 -0.60 -9.74 13.25
C PRO A 18 -1.00 -11.09 12.64
N VAL A 19 -2.04 -11.09 11.80
CA VAL A 19 -2.51 -12.29 11.12
C VAL A 19 -1.46 -12.77 10.11
N LEU A 20 -0.92 -11.89 9.28
CA LEU A 20 0.11 -12.26 8.31
C LEU A 20 1.35 -12.84 8.99
N ILE A 21 1.78 -12.27 10.11
CA ILE A 21 2.92 -12.78 10.88
C ILE A 21 2.59 -14.14 11.52
N ALA A 22 1.39 -14.30 12.06
CA ALA A 22 0.96 -15.58 12.66
C ALA A 22 0.88 -16.71 11.63
N GLU A 23 0.55 -16.40 10.39
CA GLU A 23 0.57 -17.33 9.24
C GLU A 23 1.98 -17.63 8.69
N GLY A 24 3.02 -17.12 9.36
CA GLY A 24 4.42 -17.40 9.03
C GLY A 24 4.98 -16.60 7.85
N HIS A 25 4.39 -15.43 7.53
CA HIS A 25 4.90 -14.55 6.50
C HIS A 25 5.96 -13.58 7.03
N GLU A 26 6.93 -13.25 6.18
CA GLU A 26 7.85 -12.14 6.40
C GLU A 26 7.19 -10.86 5.86
N VAL A 27 6.96 -9.87 6.72
CA VAL A 27 6.24 -8.65 6.33
C VAL A 27 7.16 -7.44 6.35
N THR A 28 7.21 -6.72 5.24
CA THR A 28 7.82 -5.39 5.15
C THR A 28 6.72 -4.34 5.19
N VAL A 29 6.70 -3.50 6.21
CA VAL A 29 5.73 -2.40 6.31
C VAL A 29 6.33 -1.10 5.81
N CYS A 30 5.55 -0.37 5.00
CA CYS A 30 5.87 0.97 4.54
C CYS A 30 5.20 2.00 5.46
N VAL A 31 5.99 2.87 6.03
CA VAL A 31 5.54 3.99 6.87
C VAL A 31 6.15 5.31 6.41
N ARG A 32 5.52 6.43 6.68
CA ARG A 32 6.10 7.76 6.40
C ARG A 32 7.12 8.20 7.46
N ASP A 33 6.93 7.73 8.68
CA ASP A 33 7.81 8.02 9.83
C ASP A 33 7.92 6.76 10.70
N ARG A 34 9.11 6.17 10.73
CA ARG A 34 9.40 4.96 11.49
C ARG A 34 9.21 5.13 13.00
N LYS A 35 9.46 6.33 13.52
CA LYS A 35 9.32 6.61 14.95
C LYS A 35 7.89 6.52 15.45
N ARG A 36 6.92 6.66 14.54
CA ARG A 36 5.48 6.58 14.84
C ARG A 36 4.91 5.18 14.70
N PHE A 37 5.74 4.18 14.36
CA PHE A 37 5.32 2.79 14.21
C PHE A 37 5.88 1.93 15.35
N ASP A 38 4.98 1.35 16.15
CA ASP A 38 5.35 0.49 17.28
C ASP A 38 5.71 -0.92 16.79
N THR A 39 6.97 -1.30 16.96
CA THR A 39 7.50 -2.63 16.59
C THR A 39 7.61 -3.57 17.79
N THR A 40 7.39 -3.09 19.02
CA THR A 40 7.66 -3.85 20.26
C THR A 40 6.89 -5.17 20.37
N ARG A 41 5.77 -5.27 19.66
CA ARG A 41 4.87 -6.45 19.68
C ARG A 41 5.26 -7.52 18.67
N PHE A 42 6.29 -7.29 17.85
CA PHE A 42 6.64 -8.17 16.73
C PHE A 42 8.09 -8.60 16.78
N ASN A 43 8.36 -9.81 16.26
CA ASN A 43 9.72 -10.31 16.12
C ASN A 43 10.41 -9.63 14.93
N ALA A 44 11.62 -9.10 15.16
CA ALA A 44 12.43 -8.46 14.11
C ALA A 44 12.80 -9.41 12.95
N ALA A 45 12.75 -10.73 13.17
CA ALA A 45 12.99 -11.70 12.11
C ALA A 45 11.83 -11.81 11.10
N THR A 46 10.61 -11.40 11.49
CA THR A 46 9.41 -11.52 10.65
C THR A 46 8.85 -10.17 10.21
N LEU A 47 9.32 -9.07 10.80
CA LEU A 47 8.85 -7.72 10.49
C LEU A 47 10.01 -6.79 10.16
N SER A 48 9.99 -6.22 8.97
CA SER A 48 10.85 -5.12 8.55
C SER A 48 10.04 -3.84 8.41
N VAL A 49 10.61 -2.71 8.84
CA VAL A 49 9.96 -1.39 8.72
C VAL A 49 10.82 -0.49 7.85
N ILE A 50 10.26 0.04 6.78
CA ILE A 50 10.92 0.96 5.87
C ILE A 50 10.14 2.28 5.77
N GLU A 51 10.88 3.38 5.65
CA GLU A 51 10.29 4.70 5.42
C GLU A 51 10.12 4.92 3.92
N VAL A 52 8.87 5.07 3.49
CA VAL A 52 8.51 5.32 2.09
C VAL A 52 7.44 6.41 2.02
N ASN A 53 7.71 7.41 1.19
CA ASN A 53 6.72 8.38 0.75
C ASN A 53 6.37 8.08 -0.72
N PHE A 54 5.16 7.61 -0.99
CA PHE A 54 4.74 7.20 -2.33
C PHE A 54 4.62 8.37 -3.33
N LEU A 55 4.72 9.62 -2.85
CA LEU A 55 4.85 10.80 -3.71
C LEU A 55 6.32 11.12 -4.06
N ASP A 56 7.27 10.54 -3.36
CA ASP A 56 8.71 10.69 -3.62
C ASP A 56 9.30 9.36 -4.13
N ARG A 57 9.51 9.28 -5.44
CA ARG A 57 10.00 8.07 -6.12
C ARG A 57 11.33 7.55 -5.56
N SER A 58 12.20 8.45 -5.10
CA SER A 58 13.51 8.05 -4.57
C SER A 58 13.39 7.16 -3.34
N THR A 59 12.34 7.35 -2.53
CA THR A 59 12.11 6.54 -1.33
C THR A 59 11.61 5.13 -1.64
N LEU A 60 11.00 4.93 -2.83
CA LEU A 60 10.46 3.62 -3.23
C LEU A 60 11.57 2.61 -3.55
N GLU A 61 12.77 3.07 -3.83
CA GLU A 61 13.94 2.18 -4.03
C GLU A 61 14.31 1.37 -2.76
N ARG A 62 13.81 1.78 -1.60
CA ARG A 62 13.95 1.03 -0.34
C ARG A 62 13.07 -0.22 -0.27
N ILE A 63 12.06 -0.33 -1.13
CA ILE A 63 11.21 -1.52 -1.20
C ILE A 63 12.02 -2.68 -1.79
N PRO A 64 12.11 -3.84 -1.11
CA PRO A 64 12.83 -5.00 -1.63
C PRO A 64 12.26 -5.49 -2.96
N GLU A 65 13.12 -6.06 -3.82
CA GLU A 65 12.68 -6.60 -5.11
C GLU A 65 12.09 -8.02 -5.00
N ASP A 66 12.37 -8.71 -3.91
CA ASP A 66 11.98 -10.10 -3.67
C ASP A 66 10.62 -10.25 -2.95
N ILE A 67 9.73 -9.28 -3.13
CA ILE A 67 8.35 -9.31 -2.63
C ILE A 67 7.51 -10.26 -3.47
N ASP A 68 6.74 -11.15 -2.82
CA ASP A 68 5.83 -12.10 -3.46
C ASP A 68 4.43 -11.52 -3.65
N ALA A 69 3.92 -10.80 -2.65
CA ALA A 69 2.61 -10.16 -2.67
C ALA A 69 2.64 -8.79 -1.98
N ALA A 70 1.72 -7.91 -2.33
CA ALA A 70 1.63 -6.59 -1.72
C ALA A 70 0.18 -6.18 -1.41
N TYR A 71 -0.01 -5.53 -0.27
CA TYR A 71 -1.27 -4.87 0.09
C TYR A 71 -1.14 -3.36 -0.11
N TYR A 72 -1.95 -2.82 -1.00
CA TYR A 72 -2.06 -1.38 -1.19
C TYR A 72 -3.23 -0.82 -0.39
N LEU A 73 -2.95 -0.33 0.83
CA LEU A 73 -3.95 0.18 1.77
C LEU A 73 -3.78 1.68 2.06
N ILE A 74 -3.21 2.42 1.12
CA ILE A 74 -3.02 3.86 1.26
C ILE A 74 -4.34 4.57 0.94
N HIS A 75 -4.78 5.40 1.87
CA HIS A 75 -5.89 6.33 1.69
C HIS A 75 -5.51 7.67 2.31
N SER A 76 -5.50 8.71 1.51
CA SER A 76 -5.24 10.08 1.98
C SER A 76 -6.55 10.75 2.35
N MET A 77 -7.06 10.52 3.55
CA MET A 77 -8.34 11.08 4.01
C MET A 77 -8.25 12.53 4.53
N SER A 78 -7.07 13.16 4.54
CA SER A 78 -6.80 14.34 5.38
C SER A 78 -6.34 15.59 4.66
N SER A 79 -6.41 15.70 3.34
CA SER A 79 -6.10 16.96 2.69
C SER A 79 -7.37 17.72 2.30
N SER A 80 -7.54 18.89 2.89
CA SER A 80 -8.61 19.86 2.61
C SER A 80 -8.41 20.62 1.28
N THR A 81 -7.41 20.26 0.49
CA THR A 81 -7.06 20.90 -0.79
C THR A 81 -7.51 20.04 -1.97
N GLY A 82 -7.98 20.68 -3.04
CA GLY A 82 -8.55 20.02 -4.23
C GLY A 82 -7.61 19.11 -5.03
N ASP A 83 -6.36 18.91 -4.60
CA ASP A 83 -5.34 18.06 -5.22
C ASP A 83 -5.35 16.60 -4.68
N PHE A 84 -6.32 16.23 -3.86
CA PHE A 84 -6.43 14.91 -3.25
C PHE A 84 -6.43 13.77 -4.29
N ASP A 85 -7.25 13.88 -5.32
CA ASP A 85 -7.36 12.87 -6.37
C ASP A 85 -6.05 12.68 -7.14
N GLU A 86 -5.36 13.78 -7.44
CA GLU A 86 -4.06 13.74 -8.14
C GLU A 86 -2.97 13.10 -7.26
N MET A 87 -2.96 13.38 -5.97
CA MET A 87 -2.01 12.77 -5.02
C MET A 87 -2.25 11.27 -4.87
N GLU A 88 -3.50 10.83 -4.77
CA GLU A 88 -3.83 9.39 -4.70
C GLU A 88 -3.44 8.67 -5.99
N LYS A 89 -3.73 9.25 -7.14
CA LYS A 89 -3.33 8.72 -8.45
C LYS A 89 -1.81 8.65 -8.59
N ALA A 90 -1.09 9.72 -8.24
CA ALA A 90 0.37 9.75 -8.29
C ALA A 90 1.00 8.69 -7.37
N SER A 91 0.48 8.51 -6.16
CA SER A 91 0.93 7.48 -5.23
C SER A 91 0.72 6.07 -5.79
N ALA A 92 -0.44 5.80 -6.39
CA ALA A 92 -0.76 4.51 -7.00
C ALA A 92 0.12 4.23 -8.23
N MET A 93 0.35 5.24 -9.07
CA MET A 93 1.25 5.14 -10.22
C MET A 93 2.68 4.82 -9.80
N ASN A 94 3.23 5.54 -8.83
CA ASN A 94 4.58 5.30 -8.32
C ASN A 94 4.71 3.91 -7.70
N PHE A 95 3.70 3.48 -6.92
CA PHE A 95 3.64 2.13 -6.38
C PHE A 95 3.65 1.08 -7.50
N ARG A 96 2.76 1.19 -8.49
CA ARG A 96 2.69 0.27 -9.63
C ARG A 96 4.03 0.17 -10.36
N GLU A 97 4.64 1.31 -10.68
CA GLU A 97 5.94 1.33 -11.37
C GLU A 97 7.05 0.64 -10.55
N ARG A 98 7.04 0.81 -9.22
CA ARG A 98 7.97 0.08 -8.36
C ARG A 98 7.66 -1.41 -8.33
N MET A 99 6.39 -1.81 -8.18
CA MET A 99 6.00 -3.22 -8.17
C MET A 99 6.36 -3.93 -9.47
N ASN A 100 6.22 -3.29 -10.62
CA ASN A 100 6.64 -3.84 -11.92
C ASN A 100 8.15 -4.17 -12.00
N ARG A 101 8.96 -3.62 -11.12
CA ARG A 101 10.41 -3.90 -11.01
C ARG A 101 10.75 -4.90 -9.91
N THR A 102 9.76 -5.51 -9.30
CA THR A 102 9.91 -6.55 -8.27
C THR A 102 9.40 -7.90 -8.78
N ARG A 103 9.51 -8.94 -7.95
CA ARG A 103 8.95 -10.27 -8.25
C ARG A 103 7.49 -10.43 -7.83
N VAL A 104 6.81 -9.34 -7.45
CA VAL A 104 5.43 -9.40 -6.99
C VAL A 104 4.53 -10.06 -8.03
N ARG A 105 3.70 -11.00 -7.58
CA ARG A 105 2.74 -11.71 -8.43
C ARG A 105 1.31 -11.26 -8.20
N GLN A 106 1.03 -10.75 -6.99
CA GLN A 106 -0.30 -10.33 -6.60
C GLN A 106 -0.25 -9.04 -5.79
N VAL A 107 -1.12 -8.11 -6.14
CA VAL A 107 -1.41 -6.91 -5.36
C VAL A 107 -2.85 -6.99 -4.88
N ILE A 108 -3.08 -6.72 -3.61
CA ILE A 108 -4.40 -6.68 -3.02
C ILE A 108 -4.74 -5.22 -2.72
N TYR A 109 -5.81 -4.75 -3.31
CA TYR A 109 -6.36 -3.42 -3.09
C TYR A 109 -7.78 -3.49 -2.53
N LEU A 110 -8.03 -2.78 -1.45
CA LEU A 110 -9.37 -2.70 -0.87
C LEU A 110 -10.12 -1.52 -1.49
N SER A 111 -10.83 -1.79 -2.57
CA SER A 111 -11.66 -0.82 -3.27
C SER A 111 -13.02 -0.62 -2.58
N GLY A 112 -13.78 0.38 -3.02
CA GLY A 112 -15.19 0.56 -2.65
C GLY A 112 -16.12 -0.19 -3.62
N ILE A 113 -17.25 -0.68 -3.13
CA ILE A 113 -18.29 -1.25 -3.98
C ILE A 113 -18.95 -0.13 -4.79
N VAL A 114 -18.89 -0.24 -6.11
CA VAL A 114 -19.45 0.74 -7.05
C VAL A 114 -20.64 0.09 -7.76
N ASN A 115 -21.85 0.43 -7.34
CA ASN A 115 -23.10 -0.09 -7.91
C ASN A 115 -24.06 1.01 -8.43
N THR A 116 -23.61 2.26 -8.51
CA THR A 116 -24.38 3.40 -9.02
C THR A 116 -23.59 4.23 -10.02
N ARG A 117 -24.29 4.91 -10.94
CA ARG A 117 -23.67 5.84 -11.92
C ARG A 117 -23.16 7.15 -11.29
N LEU A 118 -23.70 7.54 -10.13
CA LEU A 118 -23.30 8.73 -9.38
C LEU A 118 -22.39 8.30 -8.23
N LEU A 119 -21.09 8.47 -8.40
CA LEU A 119 -20.09 8.16 -7.39
C LEU A 119 -19.83 9.38 -6.52
N SER A 120 -19.72 9.17 -5.20
CA SER A 120 -19.11 10.17 -4.32
C SER A 120 -17.68 10.45 -4.75
N LYS A 121 -17.13 11.63 -4.42
CA LYS A 121 -15.73 11.97 -4.75
C LYS A 121 -14.74 10.90 -4.27
N HIS A 122 -14.98 10.32 -3.09
CA HIS A 122 -14.14 9.26 -2.52
C HIS A 122 -14.22 7.94 -3.31
N LEU A 123 -15.41 7.54 -3.76
CA LEU A 123 -15.58 6.35 -4.58
C LEU A 123 -14.97 6.52 -5.98
N ALA A 124 -15.10 7.73 -6.55
CA ALA A 124 -14.48 8.06 -7.83
C ALA A 124 -12.93 8.01 -7.74
N SER A 125 -12.35 8.54 -6.66
CA SER A 125 -10.91 8.46 -6.40
C SER A 125 -10.44 7.01 -6.25
N ARG A 126 -11.15 6.19 -5.49
CA ARG A 126 -10.83 4.76 -5.33
C ARG A 126 -10.89 3.99 -6.65
N LYS A 127 -11.86 4.28 -7.50
CA LYS A 127 -11.95 3.69 -8.83
C LYS A 127 -10.75 4.06 -9.70
N ARG A 128 -10.31 5.31 -9.68
CA ARG A 128 -9.10 5.74 -10.40
C ARG A 128 -7.84 5.05 -9.90
N VAL A 129 -7.72 4.86 -8.58
CA VAL A 129 -6.60 4.09 -7.99
C VAL A 129 -6.65 2.64 -8.47
N GLU A 130 -7.81 2.00 -8.48
CA GLU A 130 -8.00 0.63 -8.99
C GLU A 130 -7.61 0.53 -10.47
N GLU A 131 -8.07 1.46 -11.31
CA GLU A 131 -7.72 1.55 -12.73
C GLU A 131 -6.21 1.72 -12.94
N GLU A 132 -5.55 2.53 -12.09
CA GLU A 132 -4.10 2.72 -12.13
C GLU A 132 -3.35 1.45 -11.73
N LEU A 133 -3.75 0.80 -10.63
CA LEU A 133 -3.12 -0.42 -10.15
C LEU A 133 -3.31 -1.60 -11.09
N SER A 134 -4.46 -1.68 -11.77
CA SER A 134 -4.77 -2.78 -12.72
C SER A 134 -3.88 -2.82 -13.97
N GLN A 135 -3.13 -1.74 -14.24
CA GLN A 135 -2.16 -1.67 -15.33
C GLN A 135 -0.79 -2.31 -14.97
N GLY A 136 -0.63 -2.82 -13.76
CA GLY A 136 0.61 -3.49 -13.35
C GLY A 136 0.80 -4.86 -13.99
N SER A 137 2.03 -5.39 -13.90
CA SER A 137 2.42 -6.72 -14.41
C SER A 137 2.11 -7.86 -13.42
N TYR A 138 1.25 -7.64 -12.47
CA TYR A 138 0.80 -8.55 -11.42
C TYR A 138 -0.72 -8.77 -11.50
N HIS A 139 -1.26 -9.70 -10.74
CA HIS A 139 -2.70 -9.84 -10.54
C HIS A 139 -3.18 -8.85 -9.46
N LEU A 140 -4.24 -8.09 -9.76
CA LEU A 140 -4.91 -7.21 -8.82
C LEU A 140 -6.16 -7.87 -8.26
#